data_6c60b770f0bb0f52a538698f44f8a0da
#
_entry.id   6c60b770f0bb0f52a538698f44f8a0da
#
_cell.length_a   1.000
_cell.length_b   1.000
_cell.length_c   1.000
_cell.angle_alpha   90.00
_cell.angle_beta   90.00
_cell.angle_gamma   90.00
#
_symmetry.space_group_name_H-M   'P 1'
#
loop_
_entity.id
_entity.type
_entity.pdbx_description
1 polymer ?
#
loop_
_entity_poly.entity_id
_entity_poly.type
_entity_poly.pdbx_seq_one_letter_code
_entity_poly.pdbx_strand_id
1 'polypeptide(L)'
;MLFSPSDTTDEGSGTEETAGIAAEDLQIGLICIHDENSGYDLAHIDGLRGACEALGIGEDQITMRINIPESQECYDAATQLADAGCDIIFSDSYGHQSYMALAAQDYPDVTFVACTGDQAAVAGIPNLKNIFPYTYESRYVSGVVAGVKLKEMMDNGEVTDPYIGYVGAYPYAEVVCGYTAFLLGIQSQVPEAHMDVQYTNSWYDLTAEAEAANALMARGCVIIGQHADSTGAPSAVQSAREAGTNAYSVGYNIDMLSVAPEAALTSAQNNWSVLYQATLQHMLDGTEIPADYATGHADGAVMISTLGDSCAECQKIILIANMS
;
A
#
# COMPACT_ATOMS: atom_id res chain seq x y z
N MET A 1 -57.35 -31.14 -26.46
CA MET A 1 -56.04 -31.52 -25.94
C MET A 1 -55.50 -30.34 -25.16
N LEU A 2 -55.55 -30.42 -23.87
CA LEU A 2 -55.07 -29.39 -22.93
C LEU A 2 -53.62 -29.72 -22.58
N PHE A 3 -52.70 -28.82 -22.82
CA PHE A 3 -51.31 -28.88 -22.34
C PHE A 3 -51.26 -28.20 -20.99
N SER A 4 -50.88 -28.94 -19.95
CA SER A 4 -50.47 -28.39 -18.64
C SER A 4 -49.03 -27.87 -18.70
N PRO A 5 -48.70 -26.73 -18.03
CA PRO A 5 -47.32 -26.32 -17.89
C PRO A 5 -46.65 -27.17 -16.81
N SER A 6 -45.47 -27.66 -17.12
CA SER A 6 -44.54 -28.31 -16.20
C SER A 6 -43.93 -27.27 -15.26
N ASP A 7 -44.09 -27.50 -13.95
CA ASP A 7 -43.33 -26.84 -12.91
C ASP A 7 -41.83 -27.11 -13.10
N THR A 8 -41.07 -26.06 -13.38
CA THR A 8 -39.61 -26.05 -13.23
C THR A 8 -39.34 -25.60 -11.80
N THR A 9 -38.97 -26.53 -10.95
CA THR A 9 -38.35 -26.25 -9.66
C THR A 9 -37.04 -25.50 -9.90
N ASP A 10 -37.01 -24.28 -9.45
CA ASP A 10 -35.81 -23.44 -9.31
C ASP A 10 -34.92 -24.10 -8.23
N GLU A 11 -33.91 -24.84 -8.66
CA GLU A 11 -32.85 -25.29 -7.75
C GLU A 11 -32.01 -24.08 -7.38
N GLY A 12 -32.36 -23.45 -6.26
CA GLY A 12 -31.55 -22.44 -5.63
C GLY A 12 -30.15 -23.02 -5.36
N SER A 13 -29.14 -22.45 -6.00
CA SER A 13 -27.74 -22.60 -5.66
C SER A 13 -27.57 -22.10 -4.22
N GLY A 14 -27.73 -23.00 -3.26
CA GLY A 14 -27.35 -22.76 -1.89
C GLY A 14 -25.82 -22.69 -1.84
N THR A 15 -25.27 -21.51 -1.60
CA THR A 15 -23.90 -21.38 -1.08
C THR A 15 -23.91 -22.14 0.26
N GLU A 16 -23.14 -23.23 0.36
CA GLU A 16 -22.87 -23.85 1.64
C GLU A 16 -22.14 -22.82 2.50
N GLU A 17 -22.83 -22.24 3.48
CA GLU A 17 -22.20 -21.48 4.54
C GLU A 17 -21.34 -22.47 5.33
N THR A 18 -20.00 -22.37 5.17
CA THR A 18 -19.05 -23.07 6.03
C THR A 18 -19.12 -22.46 7.42
N ALA A 19 -19.06 -23.28 8.47
CA ALA A 19 -18.99 -22.75 9.83
C ALA A 19 -17.71 -21.90 9.97
N GLY A 20 -17.83 -20.67 10.50
CA GLY A 20 -16.68 -19.81 10.76
C GLY A 20 -15.75 -20.38 11.82
N ILE A 21 -14.53 -19.90 11.86
CA ILE A 21 -13.51 -20.27 12.87
C ILE A 21 -13.68 -19.34 14.07
N ALA A 22 -13.65 -19.87 15.31
CA ALA A 22 -13.70 -19.01 16.50
C ALA A 22 -12.41 -18.15 16.59
N ALA A 23 -12.53 -16.93 17.11
CA ALA A 23 -11.40 -15.99 17.17
C ALA A 23 -10.19 -16.56 17.94
N GLU A 24 -10.47 -17.33 19.01
CA GLU A 24 -9.45 -17.99 19.83
C GLU A 24 -8.75 -19.17 19.14
N ASP A 25 -9.32 -19.71 18.06
CA ASP A 25 -8.80 -20.88 17.35
C ASP A 25 -8.08 -20.51 16.04
N LEU A 26 -8.33 -19.31 15.47
CA LEU A 26 -7.79 -18.89 14.17
C LEU A 26 -6.26 -18.70 14.23
N GLN A 27 -5.52 -19.44 13.41
CA GLN A 27 -4.05 -19.35 13.32
C GLN A 27 -3.64 -18.60 12.04
N ILE A 28 -2.79 -17.58 12.19
CA ILE A 28 -2.45 -16.63 11.14
C ILE A 28 -0.96 -16.67 10.84
N GLY A 29 -0.60 -16.78 9.55
CA GLY A 29 0.75 -16.58 9.04
C GLY A 29 0.92 -15.22 8.38
N LEU A 30 2.08 -14.57 8.55
CA LEU A 30 2.50 -13.39 7.80
C LEU A 30 3.92 -13.57 7.27
N ILE A 31 4.10 -13.38 5.96
CA ILE A 31 5.40 -13.43 5.28
C ILE A 31 5.74 -12.02 4.83
N CYS A 32 6.85 -11.47 5.34
CA CYS A 32 7.36 -10.15 5.00
C CYS A 32 8.65 -10.24 4.18
N ILE A 33 8.77 -9.38 3.14
CA ILE A 33 9.98 -9.34 2.30
C ILE A 33 11.18 -8.79 3.05
N HIS A 34 10.97 -7.86 3.98
CA HIS A 34 11.99 -7.33 4.88
C HIS A 34 11.56 -7.51 6.34
N ASP A 35 11.89 -6.58 7.20
CA ASP A 35 11.52 -6.52 8.60
C ASP A 35 10.96 -5.14 8.97
N GLU A 36 10.73 -4.90 10.25
CA GLU A 36 10.18 -3.64 10.78
C GLU A 36 11.03 -2.38 10.54
N ASN A 37 12.24 -2.51 9.99
CA ASN A 37 13.05 -1.36 9.57
C ASN A 37 12.59 -0.79 8.22
N SER A 38 11.87 -1.58 7.42
CA SER A 38 11.15 -1.11 6.25
C SER A 38 9.81 -0.52 6.67
N GLY A 39 9.53 0.70 6.25
CA GLY A 39 8.25 1.35 6.57
C GLY A 39 7.05 0.64 5.97
N TYR A 40 7.22 -0.05 4.83
CA TYR A 40 6.20 -0.86 4.20
C TYR A 40 5.86 -2.11 5.02
N ASP A 41 6.87 -2.91 5.37
CA ASP A 41 6.68 -4.12 6.18
C ASP A 41 6.15 -3.80 7.58
N LEU A 42 6.65 -2.72 8.20
CA LEU A 42 6.13 -2.23 9.48
C LEU A 42 4.64 -1.90 9.40
N ALA A 43 4.19 -1.24 8.32
CA ALA A 43 2.77 -0.93 8.13
C ALA A 43 1.90 -2.20 8.00
N HIS A 44 2.43 -3.28 7.38
CA HIS A 44 1.77 -4.58 7.34
C HIS A 44 1.71 -5.25 8.71
N ILE A 45 2.83 -5.29 9.43
CA ILE A 45 2.93 -5.90 10.77
C ILE A 45 1.97 -5.21 11.74
N ASP A 46 2.00 -3.87 11.79
CA ASP A 46 1.13 -3.08 12.67
C ASP A 46 -0.34 -3.18 12.23
N GLY A 47 -0.59 -3.23 10.92
CA GLY A 47 -1.92 -3.40 10.35
C GLY A 47 -2.55 -4.74 10.73
N LEU A 48 -1.80 -5.84 10.64
CA LEU A 48 -2.28 -7.16 11.03
C LEU A 48 -2.53 -7.23 12.55
N ARG A 49 -1.60 -6.73 13.37
CA ARG A 49 -1.76 -6.67 14.83
C ARG A 49 -2.99 -5.86 15.22
N GLY A 50 -3.19 -4.69 14.62
CA GLY A 50 -4.36 -3.85 14.88
C GLY A 50 -5.68 -4.51 14.48
N ALA A 51 -5.71 -5.24 13.36
CA ALA A 51 -6.87 -6.01 12.95
C ALA A 51 -7.18 -7.15 13.92
N CYS A 52 -6.15 -7.89 14.36
CA CYS A 52 -6.29 -8.98 15.33
C CYS A 52 -6.81 -8.46 16.68
N GLU A 53 -6.24 -7.36 17.20
CA GLU A 53 -6.72 -6.73 18.42
C GLU A 53 -8.20 -6.34 18.33
N ALA A 54 -8.61 -5.72 17.22
CA ALA A 54 -9.99 -5.30 16.99
C ALA A 54 -10.97 -6.48 16.92
N LEU A 55 -10.52 -7.66 16.47
CA LEU A 55 -11.31 -8.88 16.35
C LEU A 55 -11.19 -9.82 17.57
N GLY A 56 -10.39 -9.48 18.57
CA GLY A 56 -10.17 -10.30 19.75
C GLY A 56 -9.31 -11.54 19.50
N ILE A 57 -8.45 -11.50 18.46
CA ILE A 57 -7.47 -12.55 18.13
C ILE A 57 -6.17 -12.24 18.87
N GLY A 58 -5.61 -13.23 19.56
CA GLY A 58 -4.40 -13.08 20.36
C GLY A 58 -3.14 -12.94 19.51
N GLU A 59 -2.13 -12.20 19.99
CA GLU A 59 -0.85 -12.05 19.28
C GLU A 59 -0.07 -13.38 19.20
N ASP A 60 -0.29 -14.29 20.11
CA ASP A 60 0.28 -15.64 20.10
C ASP A 60 -0.27 -16.55 18.98
N GLN A 61 -1.35 -16.13 18.33
CA GLN A 61 -1.92 -16.78 17.15
C GLN A 61 -1.29 -16.31 15.82
N ILE A 62 -0.39 -15.31 15.86
CA ILE A 62 0.28 -14.76 14.69
C ILE A 62 1.69 -15.34 14.59
N THR A 63 1.99 -16.04 13.50
CA THR A 63 3.34 -16.52 13.20
C THR A 63 3.93 -15.75 12.02
N MET A 64 5.03 -15.02 12.25
CA MET A 64 5.68 -14.21 11.22
C MET A 64 6.93 -14.87 10.66
N ARG A 65 7.18 -14.63 9.37
CA ARG A 65 8.43 -14.92 8.65
C ARG A 65 8.89 -13.64 7.99
N ILE A 66 10.01 -13.12 8.41
CA ILE A 66 10.59 -11.85 7.93
C ILE A 66 11.82 -12.11 7.08
N ASN A 67 12.20 -11.14 6.24
CA ASN A 67 13.34 -11.22 5.33
C ASN A 67 13.23 -12.40 4.36
N ILE A 68 12.02 -12.65 3.85
CA ILE A 68 11.74 -13.70 2.88
C ILE A 68 11.74 -13.10 1.46
N PRO A 69 12.72 -13.42 0.61
CA PRO A 69 12.80 -12.84 -0.73
C PRO A 69 11.68 -13.34 -1.66
N GLU A 70 11.47 -12.62 -2.75
CA GLU A 70 10.54 -12.96 -3.84
C GLU A 70 11.06 -14.16 -4.66
N SER A 71 11.21 -15.32 -4.02
CA SER A 71 11.85 -16.52 -4.56
C SER A 71 11.21 -17.79 -4.00
N GLN A 72 11.81 -18.97 -4.31
CA GLN A 72 11.39 -20.26 -3.75
C GLN A 72 11.26 -20.24 -2.22
N GLU A 73 12.04 -19.39 -1.53
CA GLU A 73 11.99 -19.26 -0.07
C GLU A 73 10.62 -18.76 0.42
N CYS A 74 9.88 -18.00 -0.41
CA CYS A 74 8.50 -17.62 -0.10
C CYS A 74 7.56 -18.83 -0.11
N TYR A 75 7.66 -19.73 -1.11
CA TYR A 75 6.92 -20.98 -1.12
C TYR A 75 7.26 -21.86 0.09
N ASP A 76 8.56 -21.99 0.41
CA ASP A 76 9.02 -22.78 1.55
C ASP A 76 8.49 -22.21 2.88
N ALA A 77 8.47 -20.90 3.04
CA ALA A 77 7.90 -20.23 4.20
C ALA A 77 6.37 -20.43 4.30
N ALA A 78 5.66 -20.30 3.17
CA ALA A 78 4.22 -20.48 3.10
C ALA A 78 3.81 -21.93 3.47
N THR A 79 4.49 -22.93 2.92
CA THR A 79 4.23 -24.34 3.23
C THR A 79 4.57 -24.70 4.67
N GLN A 80 5.65 -24.14 5.24
CA GLN A 80 5.99 -24.32 6.65
C GLN A 80 4.95 -23.72 7.59
N LEU A 81 4.35 -22.57 7.24
CA LEU A 81 3.28 -21.98 8.02
C LEU A 81 2.00 -22.82 7.94
N ALA A 82 1.67 -23.36 6.75
CA ALA A 82 0.55 -24.28 6.57
C ALA A 82 0.75 -25.57 7.38
N ASP A 83 1.94 -26.17 7.32
CA ASP A 83 2.29 -27.38 8.12
C ASP A 83 2.27 -27.09 9.63
N ALA A 84 2.52 -25.84 10.05
CA ALA A 84 2.42 -25.43 11.45
C ALA A 84 0.97 -25.19 11.91
N GLY A 85 -0.01 -25.30 11.02
CA GLY A 85 -1.44 -25.21 11.33
C GLY A 85 -2.04 -23.82 11.14
N CYS A 86 -1.42 -22.94 10.35
CA CYS A 86 -2.06 -21.66 9.99
C CYS A 86 -3.26 -21.92 9.08
N ASP A 87 -4.40 -21.29 9.39
CA ASP A 87 -5.64 -21.34 8.60
C ASP A 87 -5.61 -20.33 7.44
N ILE A 88 -4.92 -19.21 7.65
CA ILE A 88 -4.75 -18.14 6.68
C ILE A 88 -3.30 -17.63 6.72
N ILE A 89 -2.72 -17.42 5.52
CA ILE A 89 -1.33 -16.97 5.37
C ILE A 89 -1.31 -15.77 4.43
N PHE A 90 -0.80 -14.65 4.93
CA PHE A 90 -0.61 -13.42 4.17
C PHE A 90 0.83 -13.28 3.71
N SER A 91 1.05 -12.61 2.57
CA SER A 91 2.37 -12.15 2.13
C SER A 91 2.29 -10.70 1.64
N ASP A 92 3.31 -9.90 1.93
CA ASP A 92 3.27 -8.45 1.72
C ASP A 92 3.90 -7.98 0.40
N SER A 93 4.61 -8.82 -0.34
CA SER A 93 5.32 -8.38 -1.54
C SER A 93 4.71 -8.87 -2.85
N TYR A 94 4.76 -8.01 -3.89
CA TYR A 94 4.22 -8.30 -5.21
C TYR A 94 4.77 -9.59 -5.83
N GLY A 95 6.07 -9.82 -5.75
CA GLY A 95 6.69 -11.03 -6.30
C GLY A 95 6.42 -12.30 -5.49
N HIS A 96 5.90 -12.21 -4.27
CA HIS A 96 5.48 -13.37 -3.48
C HIS A 96 4.27 -14.09 -4.09
N GLN A 97 3.39 -13.39 -4.81
CA GLN A 97 2.11 -13.93 -5.28
C GLN A 97 2.21 -15.23 -6.07
N SER A 98 3.24 -15.38 -6.91
CA SER A 98 3.43 -16.60 -7.71
C SER A 98 3.78 -17.81 -6.84
N TYR A 99 4.51 -17.61 -5.77
CA TYR A 99 4.89 -18.66 -4.80
C TYR A 99 3.73 -18.98 -3.85
N MET A 100 2.94 -17.97 -3.48
CA MET A 100 1.68 -18.15 -2.74
C MET A 100 0.67 -18.97 -3.55
N ALA A 101 0.58 -18.72 -4.87
CA ALA A 101 -0.27 -19.49 -5.77
C ALA A 101 0.15 -20.98 -5.87
N LEU A 102 1.44 -21.29 -5.83
CA LEU A 102 1.93 -22.67 -5.78
C LEU A 102 1.57 -23.33 -4.44
N ALA A 103 1.81 -22.64 -3.31
CA ALA A 103 1.44 -23.15 -1.99
C ALA A 103 -0.07 -23.39 -1.85
N ALA A 104 -0.90 -22.48 -2.40
CA ALA A 104 -2.36 -22.63 -2.38
C ALA A 104 -2.86 -23.88 -3.11
N GLN A 105 -2.17 -24.32 -4.18
CA GLN A 105 -2.52 -25.56 -4.87
C GLN A 105 -2.18 -26.81 -4.05
N ASP A 106 -1.10 -26.77 -3.26
CA ASP A 106 -0.65 -27.90 -2.45
C ASP A 106 -1.40 -27.99 -1.12
N TYR A 107 -1.96 -26.88 -0.62
CA TYR A 107 -2.69 -26.79 0.64
C TYR A 107 -4.11 -26.21 0.42
N PRO A 108 -5.04 -27.00 -0.16
CA PRO A 108 -6.36 -26.49 -0.55
C PRO A 108 -7.27 -26.06 0.62
N ASP A 109 -6.97 -26.51 1.84
CA ASP A 109 -7.71 -26.20 3.05
C ASP A 109 -7.19 -24.94 3.77
N VAL A 110 -6.07 -24.37 3.33
CA VAL A 110 -5.47 -23.14 3.87
C VAL A 110 -5.73 -21.98 2.92
N THR A 111 -6.10 -20.81 3.45
CA THR A 111 -6.28 -19.59 2.64
C THR A 111 -4.96 -18.85 2.48
N PHE A 112 -4.58 -18.53 1.26
CA PHE A 112 -3.38 -17.75 0.93
C PHE A 112 -3.76 -16.39 0.38
N VAL A 113 -3.21 -15.32 0.94
CA VAL A 113 -3.56 -13.94 0.61
C VAL A 113 -2.32 -13.16 0.21
N ALA A 114 -2.25 -12.77 -1.06
CA ALA A 114 -1.24 -11.82 -1.52
C ALA A 114 -1.73 -10.40 -1.21
N CYS A 115 -1.00 -9.67 -0.36
CA CYS A 115 -1.36 -8.30 0.05
C CYS A 115 -0.97 -7.25 -0.98
N THR A 116 -0.38 -7.66 -2.09
CA THR A 116 -0.26 -6.94 -3.36
C THR A 116 -0.09 -7.97 -4.46
N GLY A 117 -0.86 -7.86 -5.51
CA GLY A 117 -0.82 -8.81 -6.62
C GLY A 117 -2.01 -8.65 -7.55
N ASP A 118 -2.02 -9.44 -8.61
CA ASP A 118 -3.04 -9.42 -9.66
C ASP A 118 -3.41 -10.82 -10.16
N GLN A 119 -2.80 -11.87 -9.59
CA GLN A 119 -2.99 -13.25 -10.07
C GLN A 119 -4.27 -13.89 -9.52
N ALA A 120 -4.67 -13.60 -8.28
CA ALA A 120 -5.80 -14.28 -7.64
C ALA A 120 -7.10 -14.17 -8.45
N ALA A 121 -7.37 -13.01 -9.06
CA ALA A 121 -8.57 -12.78 -9.85
C ALA A 121 -8.67 -13.67 -11.11
N VAL A 122 -7.54 -14.16 -11.65
CA VAL A 122 -7.47 -14.88 -12.93
C VAL A 122 -6.90 -16.29 -12.82
N ALA A 123 -6.28 -16.65 -11.69
CA ALA A 123 -5.61 -17.94 -11.51
C ALA A 123 -6.58 -19.12 -11.42
N GLY A 124 -7.84 -18.90 -11.03
CA GLY A 124 -8.81 -19.96 -10.81
C GLY A 124 -8.47 -20.89 -9.63
N ILE A 125 -7.70 -20.39 -8.66
CA ILE A 125 -7.30 -21.10 -7.43
C ILE A 125 -8.21 -20.60 -6.30
N PRO A 126 -9.16 -21.42 -5.79
CA PRO A 126 -10.22 -20.94 -4.90
C PRO A 126 -9.75 -20.33 -3.59
N ASN A 127 -8.65 -20.85 -3.02
CA ASN A 127 -8.06 -20.44 -1.76
C ASN A 127 -6.91 -19.44 -1.92
N LEU A 128 -6.65 -18.93 -3.13
CA LEU A 128 -5.76 -17.81 -3.38
C LEU A 128 -6.58 -16.51 -3.45
N LYS A 129 -6.22 -15.54 -2.65
CA LYS A 129 -6.88 -14.23 -2.58
C LYS A 129 -5.85 -13.12 -2.78
N ASN A 130 -6.32 -11.94 -3.17
CA ASN A 130 -5.54 -10.71 -3.21
C ASN A 130 -6.26 -9.63 -2.42
N ILE A 131 -5.53 -8.86 -1.63
CA ILE A 131 -6.03 -7.64 -0.99
C ILE A 131 -5.06 -6.51 -1.27
N PHE A 132 -5.58 -5.35 -1.69
CA PHE A 132 -4.73 -4.17 -1.93
C PHE A 132 -5.53 -2.87 -1.78
N PRO A 133 -5.00 -1.84 -1.09
CA PRO A 133 -5.71 -0.57 -0.98
C PRO A 133 -5.65 0.22 -2.30
N TYR A 134 -6.62 1.11 -2.52
CA TYR A 134 -6.58 2.08 -3.62
C TYR A 134 -5.52 3.15 -3.37
N THR A 135 -4.24 2.75 -3.41
CA THR A 135 -3.08 3.61 -3.11
C THR A 135 -3.07 4.89 -3.94
N TYR A 136 -3.60 4.86 -5.17
CA TYR A 136 -3.68 6.03 -6.04
C TYR A 136 -4.50 7.18 -5.43
N GLU A 137 -5.45 6.90 -4.53
CA GLU A 137 -6.24 7.94 -3.88
C GLU A 137 -5.38 8.77 -2.92
N SER A 138 -4.59 8.14 -2.04
CA SER A 138 -3.64 8.87 -1.17
C SER A 138 -2.54 9.56 -1.97
N ARG A 139 -2.12 8.96 -3.09
CA ARG A 139 -1.15 9.59 -4.02
C ARG A 139 -1.73 10.86 -4.63
N TYR A 140 -2.98 10.82 -5.09
CA TYR A 140 -3.65 12.00 -5.62
C TYR A 140 -3.77 13.10 -4.55
N VAL A 141 -4.22 12.77 -3.34
CA VAL A 141 -4.36 13.76 -2.24
C VAL A 141 -3.00 14.34 -1.85
N SER A 142 -1.96 13.51 -1.71
CA SER A 142 -0.60 14.00 -1.44
C SER A 142 -0.05 14.84 -2.60
N GLY A 143 -0.43 14.53 -3.82
CA GLY A 143 -0.17 15.34 -5.01
C GLY A 143 -0.84 16.72 -4.95
N VAL A 144 -2.08 16.81 -4.47
CA VAL A 144 -2.75 18.12 -4.24
C VAL A 144 -1.96 18.95 -3.23
N VAL A 145 -1.50 18.34 -2.13
CA VAL A 145 -0.64 19.02 -1.13
C VAL A 145 0.63 19.54 -1.78
N ALA A 146 1.33 18.70 -2.57
CA ALA A 146 2.53 19.09 -3.31
C ALA A 146 2.24 20.23 -4.31
N GLY A 147 1.11 20.16 -5.01
CA GLY A 147 0.68 21.18 -5.96
C GLY A 147 0.40 22.54 -5.31
N VAL A 148 -0.21 22.55 -4.12
CA VAL A 148 -0.42 23.80 -3.34
C VAL A 148 0.92 24.42 -2.98
N LYS A 149 1.89 23.61 -2.53
CA LYS A 149 3.25 24.10 -2.22
C LYS A 149 3.97 24.57 -3.47
N LEU A 150 3.90 23.85 -4.56
CA LEU A 150 4.49 24.25 -5.84
C LEU A 150 3.94 25.59 -6.31
N LYS A 151 2.60 25.77 -6.22
CA LYS A 151 1.95 27.03 -6.58
C LYS A 151 2.43 28.19 -5.70
N GLU A 152 2.55 27.98 -4.38
CA GLU A 152 3.13 28.97 -3.46
C GLU A 152 4.54 29.39 -3.89
N MET A 153 5.43 28.42 -4.22
CA MET A 153 6.78 28.70 -4.68
C MET A 153 6.82 29.49 -5.99
N MET A 154 5.91 29.19 -6.92
CA MET A 154 5.79 29.92 -8.19
C MET A 154 5.23 31.34 -7.97
N ASP A 155 4.20 31.50 -7.16
CA ASP A 155 3.61 32.80 -6.84
C ASP A 155 4.63 33.75 -6.13
N ASN A 156 5.53 33.18 -5.34
CA ASN A 156 6.64 33.91 -4.71
C ASN A 156 7.81 34.19 -5.65
N GLY A 157 7.79 33.63 -6.87
CA GLY A 157 8.90 33.79 -7.84
C GLY A 157 10.14 32.95 -7.51
N GLU A 158 10.01 31.97 -6.62
CA GLU A 158 11.10 31.06 -6.23
C GLU A 158 11.34 29.96 -7.28
N VAL A 159 10.29 29.59 -8.02
CA VAL A 159 10.27 28.57 -9.05
C VAL A 159 9.60 29.11 -10.30
N THR A 160 10.22 28.88 -11.46
CA THR A 160 9.65 29.28 -12.78
C THR A 160 9.30 28.08 -13.64
N ASP A 161 9.91 26.92 -13.40
CA ASP A 161 9.62 25.67 -14.08
C ASP A 161 9.03 24.67 -13.06
N PRO A 162 7.74 24.31 -13.19
CA PRO A 162 7.06 23.42 -12.25
C PRO A 162 7.47 21.95 -12.44
N TYR A 163 8.75 21.66 -12.28
CA TYR A 163 9.38 20.38 -12.54
C TYR A 163 9.47 19.52 -11.28
N ILE A 164 8.86 18.34 -11.35
CA ILE A 164 8.69 17.40 -10.24
C ILE A 164 9.53 16.16 -10.50
N GLY A 165 10.08 15.58 -9.44
CA GLY A 165 10.75 14.29 -9.48
C GLY A 165 9.95 13.22 -8.75
N TYR A 166 10.09 11.96 -9.18
CA TYR A 166 9.50 10.82 -8.49
C TYR A 166 10.47 9.64 -8.46
N VAL A 167 10.73 9.12 -7.27
CA VAL A 167 11.58 7.94 -7.05
C VAL A 167 10.66 6.72 -7.00
N GLY A 168 10.70 5.89 -8.03
CA GLY A 168 9.93 4.66 -8.12
C GLY A 168 10.79 3.43 -7.87
N ALA A 169 10.23 2.37 -7.29
CA ALA A 169 10.92 1.09 -7.15
C ALA A 169 11.06 0.38 -8.50
N TYR A 170 9.93 0.00 -9.10
CA TYR A 170 9.87 -0.72 -10.37
C TYR A 170 8.81 -0.10 -11.30
N PRO A 171 8.89 -0.32 -12.62
CA PRO A 171 7.87 0.14 -13.57
C PRO A 171 6.62 -0.76 -13.58
N TYR A 172 6.18 -1.22 -12.41
CA TYR A 172 4.96 -2.02 -12.29
C TYR A 172 3.71 -1.13 -12.33
N ALA A 173 2.57 -1.73 -12.67
CA ALA A 173 1.31 -1.00 -12.86
C ALA A 173 0.89 -0.18 -11.65
N GLU A 174 1.08 -0.71 -10.44
CA GLU A 174 0.76 -0.01 -9.18
C GLU A 174 1.63 1.23 -8.97
N VAL A 175 2.94 1.15 -9.26
CA VAL A 175 3.87 2.28 -9.14
C VAL A 175 3.54 3.34 -10.19
N VAL A 176 3.26 2.91 -11.44
CA VAL A 176 2.85 3.80 -12.53
C VAL A 176 1.53 4.50 -12.21
N CYS A 177 0.55 3.77 -11.71
CA CYS A 177 -0.73 4.31 -11.26
C CYS A 177 -0.52 5.34 -10.13
N GLY A 178 0.35 5.02 -9.16
CA GLY A 178 0.65 5.88 -8.02
C GLY A 178 1.25 7.22 -8.43
N TYR A 179 2.33 7.24 -9.22
CA TYR A 179 2.94 8.50 -9.63
C TYR A 179 2.08 9.28 -10.65
N THR A 180 1.27 8.58 -11.44
CA THR A 180 0.31 9.25 -12.34
C THR A 180 -0.74 10.00 -11.53
N ALA A 181 -1.32 9.36 -10.51
CA ALA A 181 -2.27 10.01 -9.61
C ALA A 181 -1.64 11.19 -8.85
N PHE A 182 -0.40 11.04 -8.39
CA PHE A 182 0.37 12.11 -7.76
C PHE A 182 0.54 13.32 -8.68
N LEU A 183 0.95 13.10 -9.92
CA LEU A 183 1.08 14.17 -10.91
C LEU A 183 -0.28 14.85 -11.20
N LEU A 184 -1.35 14.07 -11.36
CA LEU A 184 -2.69 14.61 -11.57
C LEU A 184 -3.16 15.45 -10.38
N GLY A 185 -2.83 15.04 -9.14
CA GLY A 185 -3.07 15.85 -7.94
C GLY A 185 -2.34 17.20 -8.00
N ILE A 186 -1.06 17.20 -8.37
CA ILE A 186 -0.28 18.44 -8.56
C ILE A 186 -0.88 19.30 -9.67
N GLN A 187 -1.21 18.71 -10.80
CA GLN A 187 -1.79 19.43 -11.96
C GLN A 187 -3.17 20.02 -11.68
N SER A 188 -3.89 19.53 -10.68
CA SER A 188 -5.13 20.16 -10.21
C SER A 188 -4.89 21.56 -9.65
N GLN A 189 -3.67 21.87 -9.21
CA GLN A 189 -3.25 23.17 -8.65
C GLN A 189 -2.34 23.96 -9.63
N VAL A 190 -1.46 23.26 -10.35
CA VAL A 190 -0.49 23.80 -11.31
C VAL A 190 -0.58 22.95 -12.59
N PRO A 191 -1.51 23.30 -13.52
CA PRO A 191 -1.80 22.49 -14.71
C PRO A 191 -0.59 22.20 -15.63
N GLU A 192 0.39 23.10 -15.64
CA GLU A 192 1.62 22.97 -16.44
C GLU A 192 2.70 22.11 -15.79
N ALA A 193 2.49 21.61 -14.59
CA ALA A 193 3.47 20.76 -13.89
C ALA A 193 3.79 19.51 -14.70
N HIS A 194 5.06 19.15 -14.73
CA HIS A 194 5.57 17.97 -15.41
C HIS A 194 6.56 17.22 -14.52
N MET A 195 6.79 15.94 -14.81
CA MET A 195 7.48 15.05 -13.89
C MET A 195 8.43 14.08 -14.60
N ASP A 196 9.62 13.90 -14.03
CA ASP A 196 10.53 12.80 -14.32
C ASP A 196 10.41 11.72 -13.25
N VAL A 197 10.51 10.47 -13.68
CA VAL A 197 10.55 9.29 -12.80
C VAL A 197 11.91 8.63 -12.90
N GLN A 198 12.52 8.35 -11.74
CA GLN A 198 13.78 7.60 -11.64
C GLN A 198 13.50 6.29 -10.89
N TYR A 199 13.73 5.14 -11.54
CA TYR A 199 13.58 3.83 -10.91
C TYR A 199 14.87 3.37 -10.24
N THR A 200 14.73 2.78 -9.04
CA THR A 200 15.84 2.16 -8.28
C THR A 200 16.03 0.69 -8.64
N ASN A 201 15.01 0.03 -9.20
CA ASN A 201 14.92 -1.41 -9.41
C ASN A 201 15.09 -2.21 -8.09
N SER A 202 14.61 -1.63 -7.00
CA SER A 202 14.54 -2.24 -5.67
C SER A 202 13.35 -1.64 -4.94
N TRP A 203 12.68 -2.45 -4.11
CA TRP A 203 11.64 -1.94 -3.21
C TRP A 203 12.26 -1.10 -2.09
N TYR A 204 13.38 -1.55 -1.54
CA TYR A 204 14.06 -0.88 -0.43
C TYR A 204 15.57 -0.80 -0.68
N ASP A 205 16.10 0.39 -0.91
CA ASP A 205 17.53 0.67 -1.01
C ASP A 205 17.80 2.13 -0.66
N LEU A 206 18.24 2.37 0.59
CA LEU A 206 18.56 3.70 1.11
C LEU A 206 19.48 4.51 0.20
N THR A 207 20.50 3.85 -0.34
CA THR A 207 21.51 4.51 -1.18
C THR A 207 20.97 4.84 -2.55
N ALA A 208 20.36 3.85 -3.23
CA ALA A 208 19.81 4.04 -4.56
C ALA A 208 18.68 5.08 -4.59
N GLU A 209 17.81 5.08 -3.56
CA GLU A 209 16.75 6.08 -3.42
C GLU A 209 17.28 7.48 -3.18
N ALA A 210 18.31 7.63 -2.31
CA ALA A 210 18.97 8.92 -2.10
C ALA A 210 19.67 9.42 -3.36
N GLU A 211 20.37 8.56 -4.09
CA GLU A 211 21.03 8.89 -5.37
C GLU A 211 20.00 9.31 -6.43
N ALA A 212 18.87 8.60 -6.53
CA ALA A 212 17.79 8.95 -7.44
C ALA A 212 17.19 10.33 -7.13
N ALA A 213 16.92 10.62 -5.85
CA ALA A 213 16.42 11.92 -5.41
C ALA A 213 17.42 13.05 -5.72
N ASN A 214 18.71 12.84 -5.43
CA ASN A 214 19.76 13.80 -5.75
C ASN A 214 19.87 14.05 -7.26
N ALA A 215 19.77 13.00 -8.08
CA ALA A 215 19.81 13.12 -9.54
C ALA A 215 18.59 13.90 -10.08
N LEU A 216 17.41 13.72 -9.50
CA LEU A 216 16.21 14.48 -9.85
C LEU A 216 16.34 15.96 -9.46
N MET A 217 16.81 16.27 -8.25
CA MET A 217 17.07 17.64 -7.81
C MET A 217 18.13 18.32 -8.68
N ALA A 218 19.19 17.62 -9.07
CA ALA A 218 20.23 18.14 -9.97
C ALA A 218 19.70 18.47 -11.38
N ARG A 219 18.59 17.86 -11.81
CA ARG A 219 17.88 18.20 -13.05
C ARG A 219 16.92 19.39 -12.90
N GLY A 220 16.74 19.88 -11.69
CA GLY A 220 15.86 21.02 -11.40
C GLY A 220 14.51 20.66 -10.79
N CYS A 221 14.29 19.40 -10.43
CA CYS A 221 13.06 18.99 -9.73
C CYS A 221 13.03 19.64 -8.33
N VAL A 222 11.91 20.27 -7.99
CA VAL A 222 11.73 21.03 -6.74
C VAL A 222 10.86 20.31 -5.71
N ILE A 223 10.12 19.29 -6.11
CA ILE A 223 9.39 18.39 -5.20
C ILE A 223 9.69 16.96 -5.63
N ILE A 224 10.04 16.10 -4.68
CA ILE A 224 10.38 14.70 -4.90
C ILE A 224 9.34 13.82 -4.20
N GLY A 225 8.54 13.10 -4.98
CA GLY A 225 7.69 12.02 -4.48
C GLY A 225 8.43 10.68 -4.49
N GLN A 226 7.87 9.67 -3.81
CA GLN A 226 8.44 8.32 -3.83
C GLN A 226 7.38 7.22 -3.84
N HIS A 227 7.75 6.09 -4.45
CA HIS A 227 7.11 4.79 -4.34
C HIS A 227 8.20 3.71 -4.30
N ALA A 228 9.09 3.89 -3.37
CA ALA A 228 10.11 2.98 -2.85
C ALA A 228 10.07 3.14 -1.33
N ASP A 229 10.51 2.14 -0.57
CA ASP A 229 10.05 1.93 0.80
C ASP A 229 11.00 2.46 1.86
N SER A 230 12.20 2.95 1.45
CA SER A 230 13.19 3.45 2.40
C SER A 230 13.04 4.95 2.70
N THR A 231 13.77 5.41 3.69
CA THR A 231 13.89 6.82 4.04
C THR A 231 14.96 7.56 3.20
N GLY A 232 15.55 6.91 2.20
CA GLY A 232 16.66 7.46 1.42
C GLY A 232 16.31 8.74 0.67
N ALA A 233 15.20 8.73 -0.08
CA ALA A 233 14.78 9.90 -0.86
C ALA A 233 14.44 11.12 0.03
N PRO A 234 13.59 11.04 1.06
CA PRO A 234 13.31 12.18 1.93
C PRO A 234 14.53 12.66 2.70
N SER A 235 15.43 11.77 3.14
CA SER A 235 16.69 12.15 3.80
C SER A 235 17.61 12.94 2.87
N ALA A 236 17.70 12.56 1.60
CA ALA A 236 18.48 13.30 0.60
C ALA A 236 17.90 14.70 0.36
N VAL A 237 16.57 14.84 0.28
CA VAL A 237 15.91 16.15 0.13
C VAL A 237 16.11 17.00 1.38
N GLN A 238 16.03 16.43 2.59
CA GLN A 238 16.32 17.12 3.84
C GLN A 238 17.74 17.69 3.84
N SER A 239 18.72 16.85 3.53
CA SER A 239 20.13 17.27 3.46
C SER A 239 20.37 18.37 2.41
N ALA A 240 19.70 18.29 1.27
CA ALA A 240 19.76 19.31 0.23
C ALA A 240 19.18 20.65 0.71
N ARG A 241 18.05 20.62 1.45
CA ARG A 241 17.45 21.83 2.04
C ARG A 241 18.37 22.48 3.06
N GLU A 242 18.96 21.70 3.97
CA GLU A 242 19.97 22.18 4.93
C GLU A 242 21.18 22.81 4.24
N ALA A 243 21.52 22.34 3.04
CA ALA A 243 22.54 22.93 2.18
C ALA A 243 22.08 24.15 1.37
N GLY A 244 20.80 24.57 1.49
CA GLY A 244 20.23 25.76 0.85
C GLY A 244 19.50 25.48 -0.47
N THR A 245 19.25 24.22 -0.85
CA THR A 245 18.43 23.88 -2.01
C THR A 245 16.95 24.04 -1.66
N ASN A 246 16.19 24.76 -2.50
CA ASN A 246 14.74 24.93 -2.29
C ASN A 246 13.97 23.77 -2.89
N ALA A 247 14.01 22.61 -2.20
CA ALA A 247 13.30 21.40 -2.60
C ALA A 247 12.51 20.80 -1.43
N TYR A 248 11.44 20.06 -1.73
CA TYR A 248 10.57 19.40 -0.76
C TYR A 248 10.37 17.93 -1.13
N SER A 249 9.86 17.14 -0.18
CA SER A 249 9.54 15.73 -0.39
C SER A 249 8.10 15.39 -0.03
N VAL A 250 7.56 14.36 -0.68
CA VAL A 250 6.33 13.68 -0.30
C VAL A 250 6.67 12.20 -0.11
N GLY A 251 6.47 11.74 1.12
CA GLY A 251 6.87 10.40 1.53
C GLY A 251 5.85 9.31 1.23
N TYR A 252 6.18 8.11 1.66
CA TYR A 252 5.36 6.91 1.51
C TYR A 252 5.44 6.02 2.75
N ASN A 253 4.38 5.24 3.00
CA ASN A 253 4.17 4.25 4.06
C ASN A 253 4.14 4.84 5.47
N ILE A 254 5.20 5.47 5.92
CA ILE A 254 5.32 6.07 7.26
C ILE A 254 5.32 7.60 7.18
N ASP A 255 5.11 8.26 8.33
CA ASP A 255 5.26 9.71 8.42
C ASP A 255 6.73 10.12 8.34
N MET A 256 7.13 10.69 7.20
CA MET A 256 8.50 11.11 6.93
C MET A 256 8.90 12.43 7.60
N LEU A 257 8.01 13.08 8.35
CA LEU A 257 8.37 14.27 9.14
C LEU A 257 9.42 13.97 10.21
N SER A 258 9.45 12.74 10.74
CA SER A 258 10.49 12.31 11.69
C SER A 258 11.89 12.23 11.07
N VAL A 259 11.96 12.03 9.75
CA VAL A 259 13.20 11.86 8.98
C VAL A 259 13.61 13.15 8.27
N ALA A 260 12.63 13.90 7.79
CA ALA A 260 12.82 15.09 6.96
C ALA A 260 11.91 16.24 7.43
N PRO A 261 12.14 16.77 8.66
CA PRO A 261 11.22 17.73 9.30
C PRO A 261 11.08 19.06 8.53
N GLU A 262 12.09 19.48 7.77
CA GLU A 262 12.06 20.71 6.97
C GLU A 262 11.65 20.44 5.51
N ALA A 263 11.84 19.22 5.03
CA ALA A 263 11.61 18.87 3.62
C ALA A 263 10.26 18.19 3.38
N ALA A 264 9.81 17.32 4.28
CA ALA A 264 8.59 16.55 4.08
C ALA A 264 7.34 17.46 4.17
N LEU A 265 6.49 17.39 3.14
CA LEU A 265 5.20 18.06 3.10
C LEU A 265 4.12 17.20 3.77
N THR A 266 4.13 15.92 3.48
CA THR A 266 3.27 14.85 4.01
C THR A 266 3.80 13.51 3.48
N SER A 267 3.15 12.41 3.85
CA SER A 267 3.38 11.07 3.27
C SER A 267 2.06 10.43 2.87
N ALA A 268 2.01 9.76 1.71
CA ALA A 268 0.91 8.87 1.38
C ALA A 268 1.02 7.59 2.21
N GLN A 269 -0.05 7.18 2.88
CA GLN A 269 -0.05 6.05 3.80
C GLN A 269 -1.16 5.05 3.47
N ASN A 270 -0.90 3.78 3.77
CA ASN A 270 -1.84 2.68 3.71
C ASN A 270 -2.18 2.24 5.14
N ASN A 271 -3.47 2.10 5.42
CA ASN A 271 -3.97 1.54 6.67
C ASN A 271 -4.35 0.08 6.43
N TRP A 272 -3.38 -0.79 6.51
CA TRP A 272 -3.55 -2.22 6.26
C TRP A 272 -4.51 -2.89 7.24
N SER A 273 -4.72 -2.34 8.43
CA SER A 273 -5.65 -2.92 9.41
C SER A 273 -7.08 -3.05 8.87
N VAL A 274 -7.51 -2.14 8.01
CA VAL A 274 -8.84 -2.19 7.37
C VAL A 274 -8.98 -3.42 6.48
N LEU A 275 -7.97 -3.70 5.65
CA LEU A 275 -8.00 -4.84 4.74
C LEU A 275 -7.83 -6.17 5.49
N TYR A 276 -6.90 -6.23 6.43
CA TYR A 276 -6.71 -7.42 7.27
C TYR A 276 -7.97 -7.72 8.08
N GLN A 277 -8.57 -6.71 8.72
CA GLN A 277 -9.78 -6.89 9.51
C GLN A 277 -10.95 -7.41 8.66
N ALA A 278 -11.17 -6.83 7.47
CA ALA A 278 -12.21 -7.30 6.56
C ALA A 278 -11.98 -8.77 6.14
N THR A 279 -10.74 -9.12 5.81
CA THR A 279 -10.38 -10.48 5.39
C THR A 279 -10.53 -11.49 6.54
N LEU A 280 -10.02 -11.16 7.73
CA LEU A 280 -10.13 -12.03 8.91
C LEU A 280 -11.58 -12.17 9.37
N GLN A 281 -12.41 -11.12 9.25
CA GLN A 281 -13.83 -11.21 9.57
C GLN A 281 -14.54 -12.27 8.71
N HIS A 282 -14.21 -12.40 7.43
CA HIS A 282 -14.73 -13.47 6.57
C HIS A 282 -14.38 -14.86 7.10
N MET A 283 -13.16 -15.06 7.63
CA MET A 283 -12.75 -16.33 8.26
C MET A 283 -13.58 -16.63 9.51
N LEU A 284 -13.81 -15.61 10.35
CA LEU A 284 -14.61 -15.76 11.56
C LEU A 284 -16.09 -16.04 11.26
N ASP A 285 -16.64 -15.42 10.22
CA ASP A 285 -18.04 -15.56 9.84
C ASP A 285 -18.31 -16.80 8.96
N GLY A 286 -17.26 -17.48 8.47
CA GLY A 286 -17.38 -18.59 7.53
C GLY A 286 -17.91 -18.16 6.15
N THR A 287 -17.72 -16.90 5.78
CA THR A 287 -18.15 -16.34 4.51
C THR A 287 -17.03 -16.32 3.49
N GLU A 288 -17.36 -16.29 2.20
CA GLU A 288 -16.37 -16.30 1.14
C GLU A 288 -15.57 -14.99 1.12
N ILE A 289 -14.22 -15.11 1.14
CA ILE A 289 -13.32 -13.98 0.89
C ILE A 289 -13.32 -13.71 -0.61
N PRO A 290 -13.57 -12.47 -1.08
CA PRO A 290 -13.44 -12.11 -2.48
C PRO A 290 -12.07 -12.49 -3.06
N ALA A 291 -12.03 -12.97 -4.31
CA ALA A 291 -10.76 -13.33 -4.96
C ALA A 291 -9.81 -12.12 -5.04
N ASP A 292 -10.37 -10.93 -5.25
CA ASP A 292 -9.64 -9.66 -5.30
C ASP A 292 -10.43 -8.60 -4.52
N TYR A 293 -9.91 -8.18 -3.36
CA TYR A 293 -10.55 -7.21 -2.49
C TYR A 293 -9.73 -5.92 -2.44
N ALA A 294 -10.37 -4.81 -2.71
CA ALA A 294 -9.73 -3.50 -2.64
C ALA A 294 -10.70 -2.46 -2.07
N THR A 295 -10.15 -1.54 -1.28
CA THR A 295 -10.88 -0.39 -0.75
C THR A 295 -9.95 0.80 -0.58
N GLY A 296 -10.49 1.98 -0.30
CA GLY A 296 -9.75 3.23 -0.35
C GLY A 296 -10.03 4.20 0.78
N HIS A 297 -9.99 5.46 0.45
CA HIS A 297 -10.12 6.56 1.41
C HIS A 297 -11.48 6.58 2.13
N ALA A 298 -12.55 6.22 1.43
CA ALA A 298 -13.90 6.20 2.02
C ALA A 298 -14.00 5.25 3.23
N ASP A 299 -13.25 4.15 3.21
CA ASP A 299 -13.23 3.16 4.29
C ASP A 299 -12.01 3.32 5.21
N GLY A 300 -11.19 4.35 5.00
CA GLY A 300 -10.01 4.62 5.80
C GLY A 300 -8.81 3.70 5.50
N ALA A 301 -8.81 2.99 4.36
CA ALA A 301 -7.71 2.11 3.96
C ALA A 301 -6.49 2.88 3.43
N VAL A 302 -6.67 4.11 2.97
CA VAL A 302 -5.59 5.01 2.55
C VAL A 302 -5.79 6.40 3.13
N MET A 303 -4.69 7.10 3.41
CA MET A 303 -4.70 8.44 3.98
C MET A 303 -3.41 9.19 3.64
N ILE A 304 -3.29 10.43 4.08
CA ILE A 304 -2.02 11.14 4.15
C ILE A 304 -1.62 11.34 5.61
N SER A 305 -0.32 11.39 5.88
CA SER A 305 0.21 11.70 7.21
C SER A 305 -0.04 13.16 7.60
N THR A 306 0.39 13.53 8.80
CA THR A 306 0.44 14.92 9.24
C THR A 306 1.11 15.82 8.20
N LEU A 307 0.61 17.04 8.04
CA LEU A 307 1.23 18.05 7.17
C LEU A 307 2.43 18.67 7.85
N GLY A 308 3.54 18.77 7.10
CA GLY A 308 4.73 19.48 7.54
C GLY A 308 4.50 20.99 7.72
N ASP A 309 5.31 21.60 8.58
CA ASP A 309 5.24 23.05 8.86
C ASP A 309 5.47 23.90 7.61
N SER A 310 6.22 23.37 6.64
CA SER A 310 6.47 24.03 5.35
C SER A 310 5.23 24.12 4.45
N CYS A 311 4.11 23.49 4.81
CA CYS A 311 2.85 23.49 4.05
C CYS A 311 1.73 24.27 4.76
N ALA A 312 2.02 25.47 5.25
CA ALA A 312 1.07 26.30 6.00
C ALA A 312 -0.24 26.62 5.23
N GLU A 313 -0.16 26.83 3.92
CA GLU A 313 -1.35 27.04 3.08
C GLU A 313 -2.17 25.75 2.93
N CYS A 314 -1.54 24.58 2.90
CA CYS A 314 -2.24 23.28 2.86
C CYS A 314 -3.06 23.06 4.14
N GLN A 315 -2.52 23.44 5.30
CA GLN A 315 -3.22 23.33 6.59
C GLN A 315 -4.51 24.15 6.59
N LYS A 316 -4.52 25.33 5.97
CA LYS A 316 -5.73 26.16 5.84
C LYS A 316 -6.80 25.52 4.96
N ILE A 317 -6.40 24.88 3.85
CA ILE A 317 -7.32 24.23 2.92
C ILE A 317 -8.00 23.03 3.59
N ILE A 318 -7.26 22.21 4.33
CA ILE A 318 -7.83 21.07 5.06
C ILE A 318 -8.76 21.54 6.20
N LEU A 319 -8.40 22.60 6.90
CA LEU A 319 -9.29 23.20 7.91
C LEU A 319 -10.63 23.64 7.29
N ILE A 320 -10.60 24.23 6.10
CA ILE A 320 -11.81 24.68 5.39
C ILE A 320 -12.64 23.46 4.92
N ALA A 321 -11.98 22.42 4.40
CA ALA A 321 -12.66 21.20 3.94
C ALA A 321 -13.32 20.41 5.09
N ASN A 322 -12.72 20.43 6.29
CA ASN A 322 -13.29 19.78 7.49
C ASN A 322 -14.41 20.61 8.17
N MET A 323 -14.65 21.87 7.72
CA MET A 323 -15.70 22.75 8.23
C MET A 323 -16.94 22.79 7.31
N SER A 324 -16.89 22.16 6.16
CA SER A 324 -17.97 22.03 5.17
C SER A 324 -18.58 20.62 5.17
#